data_1c3268f72464151d89ee73c5ea09bb22
#
_entry.id   1c3268f72464151d89ee73c5ea09bb22
#
_cell.length_a   1.000
_cell.length_b   1.000
_cell.length_c   1.000
_cell.angle_alpha   90.00
_cell.angle_beta   90.00
_cell.angle_gamma   90.00
#
_symmetry.space_group_name_H-M   'P 1'
#
loop_
_entity.id
_entity.type
_entity.pdbx_description
1 polymer ?
#
loop_
_entity_poly.entity_id
_entity_poly.type
_entity_poly.pdbx_seq_one_letter_code
_entity_poly.pdbx_strand_id
1 'polypeptide(L)'
;MSFTITGGMSFIGGMQGQSPLPAIGTQTQGGYIGAYISLNQDGVATHQLIVSPKASGYTTMAYISGSGSLNTLSNKIDGPTNTNTLFAQPSTYIAAAYARNLNISGYTDWYLPAFYEIEAIYYNLKPNTTNNYVGSIDGIDLGVNPYAVPKRTTAWTESGAPLQTSVTSFQTGNSETYAGAPFPQWHVTSNSGGGSLIFMNLEAGGFTGFSGGTSTFPVRAIRRVAL
;
A
#
# COMPACT_ATOMS: atom_id res chain seq x y z
N MET A 1 8.59 33.47 -59.18
CA MET A 1 8.15 32.07 -59.16
C MET A 1 7.76 31.76 -57.70
N SER A 2 6.47 31.64 -57.44
CA SER A 2 5.94 31.33 -56.12
C SER A 2 5.72 29.82 -56.03
N PHE A 3 6.32 29.17 -55.03
CA PHE A 3 6.11 27.74 -54.77
C PHE A 3 5.13 27.59 -53.60
N THR A 4 3.93 27.14 -53.90
CA THR A 4 2.94 26.80 -52.87
C THR A 4 3.07 25.30 -52.61
N ILE A 5 3.46 24.92 -51.37
CA ILE A 5 3.42 23.51 -50.92
C ILE A 5 2.09 23.29 -50.24
N THR A 6 1.15 22.68 -50.95
CA THR A 6 -0.08 22.10 -50.36
C THR A 6 0.21 20.63 -50.06
N GLY A 7 0.73 20.37 -48.87
CA GLY A 7 0.87 19.04 -48.31
C GLY A 7 0.04 18.96 -47.02
N GLY A 8 -1.15 18.40 -47.13
CA GLY A 8 -1.98 18.07 -45.94
C GLY A 8 -1.26 17.02 -45.10
N MET A 9 -0.78 17.41 -43.92
CA MET A 9 -0.37 16.46 -42.89
C MET A 9 -1.62 15.80 -42.29
N SER A 10 -1.86 14.57 -42.73
CA SER A 10 -2.86 13.72 -42.08
C SER A 10 -2.26 13.21 -40.75
N PHE A 11 -2.68 13.75 -39.64
CA PHE A 11 -2.39 13.16 -38.34
C PHE A 11 -3.29 11.93 -38.18
N ILE A 12 -2.75 10.77 -38.51
CA ILE A 12 -3.35 9.47 -38.21
C ILE A 12 -2.89 9.09 -36.81
N GLY A 13 -3.83 8.92 -35.90
CA GLY A 13 -3.64 8.37 -34.56
C GLY A 13 -3.56 9.45 -33.49
N GLY A 14 -4.72 9.90 -33.06
CA GLY A 14 -4.85 10.59 -31.79
C GLY A 14 -4.39 9.62 -30.68
N MET A 15 -3.17 9.82 -30.15
CA MET A 15 -2.88 9.36 -28.80
C MET A 15 -3.91 10.07 -27.92
N GLN A 16 -4.92 9.35 -27.48
CA GLN A 16 -5.75 9.76 -26.36
C GLN A 16 -4.79 9.87 -25.20
N GLY A 17 -4.27 11.06 -24.93
CA GLY A 17 -3.44 11.31 -23.78
C GLY A 17 -4.26 10.96 -22.55
N GLN A 18 -3.91 9.88 -21.88
CA GLN A 18 -4.51 9.56 -20.59
C GLN A 18 -4.38 10.80 -19.71
N SER A 19 -5.48 11.28 -19.15
CA SER A 19 -5.43 12.42 -18.23
C SER A 19 -4.39 12.13 -17.15
N PRO A 20 -3.58 13.13 -16.75
CA PRO A 20 -2.59 12.92 -15.73
C PRO A 20 -3.24 12.37 -14.47
N LEU A 21 -2.64 11.34 -13.90
CA LEU A 21 -3.13 10.72 -12.66
C LEU A 21 -3.11 11.77 -11.53
N PRO A 22 -4.14 11.82 -10.68
CA PRO A 22 -4.14 12.70 -9.52
C PRO A 22 -2.91 12.48 -8.63
N ALA A 23 -2.45 13.52 -7.96
CA ALA A 23 -1.25 13.45 -7.13
C ALA A 23 -1.43 12.51 -5.92
N ILE A 24 -0.35 11.87 -5.48
CA ILE A 24 -0.29 11.14 -4.21
C ILE A 24 -0.70 12.09 -3.06
N GLY A 25 -1.48 11.59 -2.11
CA GLY A 25 -2.04 12.37 -1.01
C GLY A 25 -3.34 13.11 -1.35
N THR A 26 -3.79 13.09 -2.61
CA THR A 26 -5.09 13.67 -2.97
C THR A 26 -6.20 12.91 -2.25
N GLN A 27 -7.07 13.66 -1.57
CA GLN A 27 -8.24 13.09 -0.90
C GLN A 27 -9.32 12.75 -1.93
N THR A 28 -9.75 11.50 -1.96
CA THR A 28 -10.76 11.00 -2.89
C THR A 28 -11.36 9.69 -2.37
N GLN A 29 -12.56 9.37 -2.79
CA GLN A 29 -13.19 8.05 -2.58
C GLN A 29 -13.11 7.52 -1.14
N GLY A 30 -13.30 8.39 -0.16
CA GLY A 30 -13.31 8.05 1.26
C GLY A 30 -11.93 7.99 1.92
N GLY A 31 -10.84 8.33 1.21
CA GLY A 31 -9.49 8.31 1.75
C GLY A 31 -8.51 9.15 0.93
N TYR A 32 -7.25 8.75 0.91
CA TYR A 32 -6.16 9.45 0.23
C TYR A 32 -5.45 8.52 -0.75
N ILE A 33 -5.11 9.01 -1.94
CA ILE A 33 -4.30 8.24 -2.88
C ILE A 33 -2.92 7.99 -2.27
N GLY A 34 -2.61 6.73 -1.96
CA GLY A 34 -1.33 6.32 -1.39
C GLY A 34 -0.33 5.82 -2.42
N ALA A 35 -0.81 5.18 -3.47
CA ALA A 35 0.02 4.66 -4.56
C ALA A 35 -0.80 4.38 -5.81
N TYR A 36 -0.09 4.20 -6.92
CA TYR A 36 -0.59 3.57 -8.14
C TYR A 36 0.11 2.23 -8.34
N ILE A 37 -0.65 1.24 -8.83
CA ILE A 37 -0.13 -0.09 -9.14
C ILE A 37 -0.54 -0.54 -10.54
N SER A 38 0.30 -1.40 -11.11
CA SER A 38 0.06 -2.13 -12.37
C SER A 38 -0.09 -3.61 -12.07
N LEU A 39 -1.28 -4.16 -12.16
CA LEU A 39 -1.46 -5.60 -12.01
C LEU A 39 -0.83 -6.40 -13.16
N ASN A 40 -0.59 -5.73 -14.31
CA ASN A 40 0.08 -6.28 -15.48
C ASN A 40 1.62 -6.27 -15.36
N GLN A 41 2.18 -5.57 -14.34
CA GLN A 41 3.62 -5.41 -14.13
C GLN A 41 4.36 -4.71 -15.29
N ASP A 42 3.65 -3.93 -16.09
CA ASP A 42 4.17 -3.19 -17.25
C ASP A 42 4.55 -1.73 -16.92
N GLY A 43 4.31 -1.30 -15.67
CA GLY A 43 4.55 0.07 -15.23
C GLY A 43 3.44 1.06 -15.60
N VAL A 44 2.39 0.60 -16.28
CA VAL A 44 1.19 1.41 -16.59
C VAL A 44 0.17 1.21 -15.48
N ALA A 45 -0.29 2.31 -14.88
CA ALA A 45 -1.23 2.25 -13.77
C ALA A 45 -2.55 1.61 -14.20
N THR A 46 -2.96 0.57 -13.49
CA THR A 46 -4.28 -0.08 -13.65
C THR A 46 -5.20 0.24 -12.48
N HIS A 47 -4.62 0.52 -11.31
CA HIS A 47 -5.37 0.79 -10.08
C HIS A 47 -4.68 1.85 -9.25
N GLN A 48 -5.50 2.58 -8.47
CA GLN A 48 -5.04 3.40 -7.36
C GLN A 48 -5.30 2.69 -6.03
N LEU A 49 -4.38 2.84 -5.09
CA LEU A 49 -4.53 2.41 -3.70
C LEU A 49 -4.96 3.60 -2.86
N ILE A 50 -6.12 3.51 -2.25
CA ILE A 50 -6.68 4.54 -1.36
C ILE A 50 -6.42 4.13 0.08
N VAL A 51 -5.68 4.95 0.78
CA VAL A 51 -5.42 4.80 2.23
C VAL A 51 -6.59 5.41 3.00
N SER A 52 -7.13 4.68 3.96
CA SER A 52 -8.21 5.20 4.81
C SER A 52 -7.73 6.41 5.63
N PRO A 53 -8.60 7.39 5.96
CA PRO A 53 -8.25 8.44 6.91
C PRO A 53 -7.90 7.83 8.28
N LYS A 54 -6.88 8.38 8.95
CA LYS A 54 -6.44 7.88 10.26
C LYS A 54 -7.56 7.94 11.29
N ALA A 55 -8.37 8.98 11.26
CA ALA A 55 -9.48 9.17 12.19
C ALA A 55 -10.58 8.09 12.10
N SER A 56 -10.76 7.44 10.95
CA SER A 56 -11.89 6.51 10.71
C SER A 56 -11.48 5.10 10.26
N GLY A 57 -10.26 4.91 9.79
CA GLY A 57 -9.80 3.63 9.25
C GLY A 57 -8.49 3.11 9.85
N TYR A 58 -8.06 3.69 10.97
CA TYR A 58 -6.90 3.25 11.74
C TYR A 58 -7.30 2.80 13.14
N THR A 59 -6.66 1.77 13.63
CA THR A 59 -6.75 1.33 15.02
C THR A 59 -5.47 0.60 15.43
N THR A 60 -5.33 0.31 16.73
CA THR A 60 -4.30 -0.59 17.24
C THR A 60 -5.01 -1.79 17.86
N MET A 61 -4.74 -2.98 17.35
CA MET A 61 -5.42 -4.18 17.81
C MET A 61 -4.57 -5.43 17.56
N ALA A 62 -4.92 -6.55 18.20
CA ALA A 62 -4.36 -7.83 17.86
C ALA A 62 -4.79 -8.26 16.44
N TYR A 63 -3.95 -9.03 15.77
CA TYR A 63 -4.30 -9.60 14.46
C TYR A 63 -5.33 -10.72 14.60
N ILE A 64 -5.12 -11.61 15.58
CA ILE A 64 -6.04 -12.71 15.91
C ILE A 64 -6.51 -12.60 17.36
N SER A 65 -7.66 -13.20 17.66
CA SER A 65 -8.14 -13.42 19.01
C SER A 65 -7.60 -14.78 19.54
N GLY A 66 -6.75 -14.73 20.56
CA GLY A 66 -6.18 -15.94 21.16
C GLY A 66 -5.10 -16.63 20.32
N SER A 67 -4.84 -17.91 20.59
CA SER A 67 -3.89 -18.74 19.86
C SER A 67 -4.61 -19.47 18.73
N GLY A 68 -4.49 -18.99 17.50
CA GLY A 68 -5.02 -19.61 16.30
C GLY A 68 -3.92 -20.10 15.37
N SER A 69 -4.21 -21.12 14.56
CA SER A 69 -3.35 -21.48 13.45
C SER A 69 -3.42 -20.37 12.40
N LEU A 70 -2.27 -19.90 11.94
CA LEU A 70 -2.19 -18.91 10.88
C LEU A 70 -2.33 -19.57 9.53
N ASN A 71 -3.33 -19.18 8.75
CA ASN A 71 -3.44 -19.58 7.36
C ASN A 71 -2.23 -19.01 6.57
N THR A 72 -1.63 -19.81 5.72
CA THR A 72 -0.60 -19.32 4.80
C THR A 72 -1.26 -18.51 3.68
N LEU A 73 -1.01 -17.22 3.67
CA LEU A 73 -1.50 -16.26 2.67
C LEU A 73 -0.31 -15.66 1.94
N SER A 74 0.09 -16.31 0.87
CA SER A 74 1.33 -16.00 0.14
C SER A 74 1.12 -15.02 -1.02
N ASN A 75 -0.11 -14.66 -1.37
CA ASN A 75 -0.32 -13.71 -2.46
C ASN A 75 0.10 -12.30 -2.04
N LYS A 76 1.22 -11.84 -2.60
CA LYS A 76 1.88 -10.59 -2.19
C LYS A 76 1.27 -9.32 -2.82
N ILE A 77 0.26 -9.46 -3.70
CA ILE A 77 -0.40 -8.31 -4.37
C ILE A 77 -1.92 -8.31 -4.21
N ASP A 78 -2.53 -9.39 -3.79
CA ASP A 78 -3.99 -9.48 -3.72
C ASP A 78 -4.50 -9.39 -2.27
N GLY A 79 -4.36 -8.21 -1.69
CA GLY A 79 -4.88 -7.90 -0.36
C GLY A 79 -6.38 -8.15 -0.19
N PRO A 80 -7.24 -7.81 -1.18
CA PRO A 80 -8.67 -8.12 -1.12
C PRO A 80 -8.96 -9.61 -0.91
N THR A 81 -8.36 -10.48 -1.73
CA THR A 81 -8.56 -11.95 -1.61
C THR A 81 -8.00 -12.50 -0.31
N ASN A 82 -6.79 -12.07 0.07
CA ASN A 82 -6.21 -12.47 1.35
C ASN A 82 -7.12 -12.08 2.52
N THR A 83 -7.57 -10.82 2.55
CA THR A 83 -8.44 -10.32 3.63
C THR A 83 -9.79 -11.05 3.67
N ASN A 84 -10.39 -11.36 2.51
CA ASN A 84 -11.64 -12.11 2.47
C ASN A 84 -11.47 -13.54 2.99
N THR A 85 -10.33 -14.20 2.70
CA THR A 85 -10.00 -15.52 3.26
C THR A 85 -9.92 -15.49 4.79
N LEU A 86 -9.29 -14.44 5.34
CA LEU A 86 -9.24 -14.23 6.79
C LEU A 86 -10.62 -13.90 7.37
N PHE A 87 -11.37 -13.04 6.69
CA PHE A 87 -12.70 -12.62 7.12
C PHE A 87 -13.75 -13.75 7.14
N ALA A 88 -13.48 -14.87 6.46
CA ALA A 88 -14.31 -16.07 6.60
C ALA A 88 -14.34 -16.62 8.05
N GLN A 89 -13.39 -16.21 8.90
CA GLN A 89 -13.34 -16.53 10.34
C GLN A 89 -13.16 -15.24 11.18
N PRO A 90 -14.17 -14.36 11.21
CA PRO A 90 -14.03 -13.00 11.75
C PRO A 90 -13.77 -12.96 13.26
N SER A 91 -14.21 -13.97 14.01
CA SER A 91 -13.92 -14.11 15.43
C SER A 91 -12.46 -14.51 15.72
N THR A 92 -11.78 -15.09 14.74
CA THR A 92 -10.36 -15.45 14.83
C THR A 92 -9.48 -14.34 14.31
N TYR A 93 -9.73 -13.84 13.08
CA TYR A 93 -8.92 -12.84 12.42
C TYR A 93 -9.53 -11.45 12.57
N ILE A 94 -9.43 -10.90 13.77
CA ILE A 94 -10.14 -9.68 14.17
C ILE A 94 -9.65 -8.44 13.40
N ALA A 95 -8.39 -8.37 12.99
CA ALA A 95 -7.89 -7.26 12.17
C ALA A 95 -8.50 -7.26 10.76
N ALA A 96 -8.67 -8.45 10.15
CA ALA A 96 -9.36 -8.56 8.87
C ALA A 96 -10.84 -8.22 9.00
N ALA A 97 -11.49 -8.67 10.09
CA ALA A 97 -12.86 -8.32 10.39
C ALA A 97 -13.04 -6.81 10.58
N TYR A 98 -12.10 -6.16 11.30
CA TYR A 98 -12.11 -4.71 11.43
C TYR A 98 -12.08 -4.03 10.05
N ALA A 99 -11.11 -4.37 9.21
CA ALA A 99 -10.97 -3.76 7.89
C ALA A 99 -12.23 -3.94 7.02
N ARG A 100 -12.78 -5.18 6.97
CA ARG A 100 -13.96 -5.49 6.15
C ARG A 100 -15.27 -4.86 6.64
N ASN A 101 -15.36 -4.52 7.92
CA ASN A 101 -16.54 -3.89 8.51
C ASN A 101 -16.51 -2.35 8.42
N LEU A 102 -15.45 -1.76 7.89
CA LEU A 102 -15.39 -0.31 7.72
C LEU A 102 -16.40 0.16 6.67
N ASN A 103 -17.10 1.23 7.02
CA ASN A 103 -17.88 2.05 6.10
C ASN A 103 -17.41 3.49 6.24
N ILE A 104 -16.60 3.96 5.30
CA ILE A 104 -16.05 5.30 5.30
C ILE A 104 -16.57 6.04 4.08
N SER A 105 -17.36 7.09 4.29
CA SER A 105 -18.00 7.88 3.21
C SER A 105 -18.83 7.02 2.22
N GLY A 106 -19.47 5.95 2.72
CA GLY A 106 -20.28 5.03 1.90
C GLY A 106 -19.49 3.91 1.22
N TYR A 107 -18.16 3.90 1.32
CA TYR A 107 -17.32 2.84 0.77
C TYR A 107 -17.12 1.71 1.79
N THR A 108 -17.31 0.45 1.36
CA THR A 108 -17.29 -0.75 2.22
C THR A 108 -16.32 -1.83 1.75
N ASP A 109 -15.50 -1.53 0.74
CA ASP A 109 -14.55 -2.45 0.13
C ASP A 109 -13.12 -2.33 0.71
N TRP A 110 -13.02 -1.90 1.97
CA TRP A 110 -11.76 -1.78 2.72
C TRP A 110 -11.18 -3.16 3.06
N TYR A 111 -9.83 -3.24 3.05
CA TYR A 111 -9.10 -4.48 3.32
C TYR A 111 -7.70 -4.21 3.92
N LEU A 112 -7.04 -5.27 4.43
CA LEU A 112 -5.66 -5.22 4.88
C LEU A 112 -4.71 -5.28 3.67
N PRO A 113 -3.75 -4.36 3.52
CA PRO A 113 -2.86 -4.34 2.37
C PRO A 113 -2.02 -5.62 2.27
N ALA A 114 -1.78 -6.09 1.04
CA ALA A 114 -0.78 -7.09 0.77
C ALA A 114 0.63 -6.47 0.70
N PHE A 115 1.66 -7.31 0.69
CA PHE A 115 3.08 -6.95 0.74
C PHE A 115 3.45 -5.84 -0.25
N TYR A 116 3.17 -6.02 -1.54
CA TYR A 116 3.52 -5.03 -2.57
C TYR A 116 2.62 -3.79 -2.54
N GLU A 117 1.41 -3.90 -2.03
CA GLU A 117 0.50 -2.76 -1.89
C GLU A 117 0.98 -1.82 -0.78
N ILE A 118 1.30 -2.36 0.41
CA ILE A 118 1.79 -1.53 1.53
C ILE A 118 3.18 -0.98 1.25
N GLU A 119 4.02 -1.73 0.54
CA GLU A 119 5.35 -1.29 0.11
C GLU A 119 5.25 -0.10 -0.86
N ALA A 120 4.32 -0.15 -1.84
CA ALA A 120 4.09 0.97 -2.74
C ALA A 120 3.57 2.22 -1.99
N ILE A 121 2.73 2.04 -0.99
CA ILE A 121 2.25 3.11 -0.11
C ILE A 121 3.41 3.71 0.69
N TYR A 122 4.25 2.87 1.31
CA TYR A 122 5.42 3.34 2.05
C TYR A 122 6.35 4.15 1.16
N TYR A 123 6.64 3.69 -0.06
CA TYR A 123 7.51 4.39 -1.00
C TYR A 123 7.07 5.84 -1.25
N ASN A 124 5.76 6.07 -1.31
CA ASN A 124 5.19 7.40 -1.60
C ASN A 124 4.90 8.22 -0.35
N LEU A 125 4.63 7.57 0.79
CA LEU A 125 4.12 8.22 2.01
C LEU A 125 5.01 8.00 3.23
N LYS A 126 6.31 7.73 3.04
CA LYS A 126 7.29 7.63 4.13
C LYS A 126 7.23 8.88 5.00
N PRO A 127 6.98 8.74 6.33
CA PRO A 127 6.63 9.90 7.16
C PRO A 127 7.81 10.75 7.60
N ASN A 128 9.04 10.24 7.53
CA ASN A 128 10.22 10.87 8.12
C ASN A 128 11.49 10.64 7.29
N THR A 129 12.62 11.15 7.81
CA THR A 129 13.96 11.05 7.20
C THR A 129 14.79 9.87 7.71
N THR A 130 14.21 8.96 8.51
CA THR A 130 14.90 7.75 8.98
C THR A 130 15.45 6.94 7.80
N ASN A 131 16.65 6.39 7.94
CA ASN A 131 17.23 5.53 6.91
C ASN A 131 16.31 4.34 6.60
N ASN A 132 16.29 3.93 5.34
CA ASN A 132 15.55 2.75 4.93
C ASN A 132 16.24 1.48 5.42
N TYR A 133 15.48 0.48 5.83
CA TYR A 133 16.01 -0.87 5.96
C TYR A 133 16.44 -1.37 4.58
N VAL A 134 17.59 -2.05 4.54
CA VAL A 134 18.11 -2.73 3.35
C VAL A 134 18.17 -4.23 3.60
N GLY A 135 18.19 -5.00 2.53
CA GLY A 135 18.23 -6.47 2.60
C GLY A 135 17.06 -7.09 1.86
N SER A 136 16.72 -8.32 2.22
CA SER A 136 15.65 -9.08 1.58
C SER A 136 14.78 -9.79 2.60
N ILE A 137 13.54 -10.08 2.22
CA ILE A 137 12.62 -10.97 2.94
C ILE A 137 12.00 -11.94 1.94
N ASP A 138 11.97 -13.22 2.28
CA ASP A 138 11.47 -14.28 1.38
C ASP A 138 12.11 -14.25 -0.02
N GLY A 139 13.40 -13.88 -0.10
CA GLY A 139 14.13 -13.75 -1.38
C GLY A 139 13.75 -12.52 -2.22
N ILE A 140 13.02 -11.57 -1.67
CA ILE A 140 12.66 -10.31 -2.33
C ILE A 140 13.48 -9.21 -1.69
N ASP A 141 14.28 -8.52 -2.51
CA ASP A 141 15.02 -7.35 -2.07
C ASP A 141 14.05 -6.20 -1.77
N LEU A 142 14.25 -5.56 -0.62
CA LEU A 142 13.45 -4.41 -0.20
C LEU A 142 13.59 -3.27 -1.21
N GLY A 143 12.45 -2.76 -1.68
CA GLY A 143 12.38 -1.73 -2.73
C GLY A 143 12.09 -2.27 -4.13
N VAL A 144 12.33 -3.56 -4.38
CA VAL A 144 11.90 -4.19 -5.64
C VAL A 144 10.40 -4.44 -5.58
N ASN A 145 9.67 -3.79 -6.46
CA ASN A 145 8.22 -3.95 -6.57
C ASN A 145 7.79 -3.92 -8.04
N PRO A 146 7.52 -5.10 -8.63
CA PRO A 146 7.14 -5.18 -10.03
C PRO A 146 5.76 -4.59 -10.32
N TYR A 147 4.93 -4.44 -9.30
CA TYR A 147 3.58 -3.89 -9.42
C TYR A 147 3.52 -2.38 -9.19
N ALA A 148 4.58 -1.75 -8.70
CA ALA A 148 4.59 -0.30 -8.49
C ALA A 148 4.52 0.49 -9.80
N VAL A 149 4.02 1.71 -9.73
CA VAL A 149 4.04 2.67 -10.85
C VAL A 149 4.75 3.95 -10.38
N PRO A 150 5.91 4.27 -10.98
CA PRO A 150 6.66 3.45 -11.94
C PRO A 150 7.17 2.12 -11.35
N LYS A 151 7.31 1.10 -12.20
CA LYS A 151 7.85 -0.21 -11.81
C LYS A 151 9.25 -0.07 -11.21
N ARG A 152 9.48 -0.73 -10.09
CA ARG A 152 10.79 -0.74 -9.43
C ARG A 152 11.44 -2.11 -9.52
N THR A 153 12.66 -2.13 -10.07
CA THR A 153 13.46 -3.35 -10.30
C THR A 153 14.76 -3.37 -9.49
N THR A 154 15.02 -2.30 -8.74
CA THR A 154 16.24 -2.14 -7.94
C THR A 154 15.87 -1.95 -6.48
N ALA A 155 16.61 -2.62 -5.59
CA ALA A 155 16.50 -2.40 -4.15
C ALA A 155 16.78 -0.94 -3.80
N TRP A 156 16.12 -0.43 -2.77
CA TRP A 156 16.51 0.88 -2.23
C TRP A 156 17.81 0.81 -1.44
N THR A 157 18.40 1.96 -1.18
CA THR A 157 19.56 2.10 -0.29
C THR A 157 19.16 2.78 1.01
N GLU A 158 19.97 2.68 2.05
CA GLU A 158 19.67 3.27 3.36
C GLU A 158 19.31 4.75 3.28
N SER A 159 20.10 5.54 2.59
CA SER A 159 19.93 6.99 2.47
C SER A 159 19.28 7.45 1.17
N GLY A 160 18.92 6.51 0.28
CA GLY A 160 18.28 6.79 -1.00
C GLY A 160 16.76 6.83 -0.93
N ALA A 161 16.12 6.74 -2.09
CA ALA A 161 14.67 6.61 -2.12
C ALA A 161 14.21 5.30 -1.46
N PRO A 162 13.04 5.30 -0.77
CA PRO A 162 12.14 6.44 -0.61
C PRO A 162 12.66 7.48 0.38
N LEU A 163 12.50 8.75 0.02
CA LEU A 163 12.73 9.88 0.91
C LEU A 163 11.43 10.23 1.65
N GLN A 164 11.54 11.12 2.65
CA GLN A 164 10.34 11.64 3.31
C GLN A 164 9.36 12.19 2.27
N THR A 165 8.09 11.85 2.43
CA THR A 165 7.03 12.32 1.54
C THR A 165 6.89 13.85 1.56
N SER A 166 6.56 14.44 0.42
CA SER A 166 6.16 15.86 0.33
C SER A 166 4.71 16.10 0.76
N VAL A 167 3.92 15.05 0.99
CA VAL A 167 2.53 15.16 1.44
C VAL A 167 2.52 15.46 2.93
N THR A 168 2.39 16.74 3.30
CA THR A 168 2.53 17.24 4.67
C THR A 168 1.66 16.49 5.67
N SER A 169 0.41 16.15 5.33
CA SER A 169 -0.49 15.43 6.23
C SER A 169 0.03 14.06 6.67
N PHE A 170 0.88 13.41 5.86
CA PHE A 170 1.48 12.11 6.16
C PHE A 170 2.85 12.20 6.85
N GLN A 171 3.45 13.39 6.97
CA GLN A 171 4.71 13.56 7.71
C GLN A 171 4.50 13.36 9.20
N THR A 172 5.56 12.97 9.91
CA THR A 172 5.56 12.77 11.36
C THR A 172 4.99 13.99 12.10
N GLY A 173 4.08 13.75 13.02
CA GLY A 173 3.41 14.80 13.80
C GLY A 173 2.13 15.34 13.16
N ASN A 174 1.81 14.98 11.92
CA ASN A 174 0.58 15.43 11.24
C ASN A 174 -0.53 14.37 11.29
N SER A 175 -1.74 14.77 10.87
CA SER A 175 -2.99 14.02 11.06
C SER A 175 -3.02 12.62 10.45
N GLU A 176 -2.37 12.43 9.31
CA GLU A 176 -2.40 11.18 8.55
C GLU A 176 -1.12 10.36 8.67
N THR A 177 -0.18 10.77 9.52
CA THR A 177 1.11 10.10 9.66
C THR A 177 0.97 8.62 10.01
N TYR A 178 1.86 7.81 9.44
CA TYR A 178 2.09 6.42 9.84
C TYR A 178 3.04 6.28 11.03
N ALA A 179 3.78 7.35 11.38
CA ALA A 179 4.67 7.38 12.53
C ALA A 179 3.92 7.61 13.84
N GLY A 180 4.47 7.14 14.95
CA GLY A 180 3.98 7.43 16.29
C GLY A 180 3.79 6.20 17.20
N ALA A 181 4.03 6.39 18.52
CA ALA A 181 3.98 5.37 19.57
C ALA A 181 2.57 4.77 19.79
N PRO A 182 2.43 3.56 20.43
CA PRO A 182 3.40 2.87 21.27
C PRO A 182 4.20 1.74 20.62
N PHE A 183 3.78 1.16 19.50
CA PHE A 183 4.59 0.30 18.62
C PHE A 183 4.50 0.88 17.22
N PRO A 184 5.40 1.80 16.92
CA PRO A 184 5.07 2.89 16.01
C PRO A 184 5.04 2.50 14.55
N GLN A 185 5.61 1.38 14.19
CA GLN A 185 6.09 1.29 12.83
C GLN A 185 5.57 0.06 12.11
N TRP A 186 5.25 -1.01 12.85
CA TRP A 186 4.92 -2.31 12.29
C TRP A 186 3.43 -2.43 12.02
N HIS A 187 3.03 -2.08 10.82
CA HIS A 187 1.64 -2.17 10.38
C HIS A 187 1.30 -3.57 9.89
N VAL A 188 0.10 -3.99 10.21
CA VAL A 188 -0.47 -5.27 9.81
C VAL A 188 -0.62 -5.33 8.29
N THR A 189 -0.21 -6.47 7.70
CA THR A 189 -0.52 -6.82 6.31
C THR A 189 -1.52 -7.97 6.24
N SER A 190 -2.02 -8.26 5.04
CA SER A 190 -2.86 -9.43 4.79
C SER A 190 -2.05 -10.72 4.56
N ASN A 191 -0.72 -10.65 4.61
CA ASN A 191 0.15 -11.79 4.35
C ASN A 191 0.56 -12.52 5.63
N SER A 192 0.69 -13.82 5.51
CA SER A 192 1.25 -14.70 6.53
C SER A 192 1.98 -15.87 5.88
N GLY A 193 2.98 -16.41 6.56
CA GLY A 193 3.76 -17.56 6.08
C GLY A 193 4.62 -18.13 7.18
N GLY A 194 4.92 -19.44 7.13
CA GLY A 194 5.77 -20.12 8.10
C GLY A 194 5.29 -20.04 9.55
N GLY A 195 3.99 -19.89 9.79
CA GLY A 195 3.41 -19.70 11.13
C GLY A 195 3.57 -18.27 11.68
N SER A 196 3.99 -17.32 10.84
CA SER A 196 4.18 -15.92 11.21
C SER A 196 3.27 -15.01 10.40
N LEU A 197 2.83 -13.93 11.03
CA LEU A 197 2.21 -12.80 10.37
C LEU A 197 3.28 -11.89 9.81
N ILE A 198 3.03 -11.32 8.66
CA ILE A 198 3.94 -10.36 8.03
C ILE A 198 3.49 -8.93 8.35
N PHE A 199 4.43 -8.13 8.79
CA PHE A 199 4.23 -6.71 9.13
C PHE A 199 5.24 -5.86 8.37
N MET A 200 4.85 -4.63 8.08
CA MET A 200 5.76 -3.65 7.50
C MET A 200 6.01 -2.47 8.44
N ASN A 201 7.28 -2.13 8.61
CA ASN A 201 7.69 -0.89 9.25
C ASN A 201 7.50 0.29 8.30
N LEU A 202 6.53 1.15 8.57
CA LEU A 202 6.23 2.30 7.71
C LEU A 202 7.04 3.56 8.03
N GLU A 203 8.02 3.49 8.92
CA GLU A 203 9.02 4.56 9.12
C GLU A 203 10.33 4.27 8.38
N ALA A 204 10.71 3.00 8.29
CA ALA A 204 12.00 2.60 7.72
C ALA A 204 11.90 1.51 6.63
N GLY A 205 10.71 1.02 6.30
CA GLY A 205 10.48 0.16 5.14
C GLY A 205 10.85 -1.32 5.30
N GLY A 206 11.20 -1.77 6.50
CA GLY A 206 11.48 -3.19 6.74
C GLY A 206 10.22 -4.02 6.84
N PHE A 207 10.34 -5.31 6.52
CA PHE A 207 9.32 -6.31 6.81
C PHE A 207 9.83 -7.27 7.87
N THR A 208 8.92 -7.81 8.68
CA THR A 208 9.23 -8.84 9.67
C THR A 208 8.05 -9.78 9.86
N GLY A 209 8.36 -11.00 10.33
CA GLY A 209 7.37 -11.95 10.77
C GLY A 209 7.25 -11.97 12.29
N PHE A 210 6.02 -11.95 12.81
CA PHE A 210 5.76 -12.19 14.23
C PHE A 210 4.95 -13.49 14.39
N SER A 211 5.45 -14.38 15.25
CA SER A 211 4.70 -15.55 15.72
C SER A 211 3.87 -15.13 16.94
N GLY A 212 2.57 -15.41 16.89
CA GLY A 212 1.66 -15.06 17.97
C GLY A 212 0.90 -13.76 17.72
N GLY A 213 -0.37 -13.89 17.39
CA GLY A 213 -1.21 -12.81 16.91
C GLY A 213 -1.91 -11.98 18.01
N THR A 214 -1.63 -12.21 19.30
CA THR A 214 -2.30 -11.51 20.41
C THR A 214 -1.67 -10.17 20.78
N SER A 215 -0.44 -9.91 20.33
CA SER A 215 0.15 -8.57 20.46
C SER A 215 -0.60 -7.57 19.58
N THR A 216 -0.74 -6.34 20.07
CA THR A 216 -1.45 -5.28 19.36
C THR A 216 -0.51 -4.51 18.43
N PHE A 217 -0.96 -4.30 17.20
CA PHE A 217 -0.24 -3.58 16.16
C PHE A 217 -1.15 -2.58 15.46
N PRO A 218 -0.59 -1.53 14.86
CA PRO A 218 -1.32 -0.65 13.98
C PRO A 218 -1.97 -1.39 12.81
N VAL A 219 -3.25 -1.14 12.61
CA VAL A 219 -4.04 -1.58 11.46
C VAL A 219 -4.54 -0.34 10.75
N ARG A 220 -4.24 -0.20 9.47
CA ARG A 220 -4.79 0.85 8.62
C ARG A 220 -5.28 0.24 7.32
N ALA A 221 -6.57 0.29 7.10
CA ALA A 221 -7.19 -0.31 5.93
C ALA A 221 -6.93 0.52 4.66
N ILE A 222 -6.93 -0.17 3.53
CA ILE A 222 -6.83 0.45 2.20
C ILE A 222 -7.96 -0.06 1.29
N ARG A 223 -8.14 0.60 0.14
CA ARG A 223 -8.99 0.16 -0.97
C ARG A 223 -8.19 0.15 -2.26
N ARG A 224 -8.52 -0.77 -3.17
CA ARG A 224 -7.98 -0.81 -4.53
C ARG A 224 -9.08 -0.48 -5.53
N VAL A 225 -8.87 0.55 -6.32
CA VAL A 225 -9.85 1.09 -7.25
C VAL A 225 -9.27 1.11 -8.65
N ALA A 226 -9.97 0.52 -9.61
CA ALA A 226 -9.56 0.55 -11.03
C ALA A 226 -9.59 1.99 -11.58
N LEU A 227 -8.68 2.25 -12.52
CA LEU A 227 -8.53 3.53 -13.23
C LEU A 227 -9.32 3.53 -14.54
#